data_d77f22dd58ec64fa7a06a49cef6633c9
#
_entry.id   d77f22dd58ec64fa7a06a49cef6633c9
#
_cell.length_a   1.000
_cell.length_b   1.000
_cell.length_c   1.000
_cell.angle_alpha   90.00
_cell.angle_beta   90.00
_cell.angle_gamma   90.00
#
_symmetry.space_group_name_H-M   'P 1'
#
loop_
_entity.id
_entity.type
_entity.pdbx_description
1 polymer ?
#
loop_
_entity_poly.entity_id
_entity_poly.type
_entity_poly.pdbx_seq_one_letter_code
_entity_poly.pdbx_strand_id
1 'polypeptide(L)'
;YAALQHSLKTGFSKDDYGSFVRKLEGVKEVLFIGDNAGEIVFDKILVEELVQRGKKVTYVVKGGPILNDATLQDSAYVGMDKVAEIITTGSNFLGVSLKRVSDSFLNNLKNAELILSKGQANFESLENEKLVKGKIFFLLKIKCYEVGKVAKAEFGDVVFMEGRE
;
A
#
# COMPACT_ATOMS: atom_id res chain seq x y z
N TYR A 1 -6.62 16.52 -14.55
CA TYR A 1 -8.10 16.43 -14.44
C TYR A 1 -8.66 15.28 -15.27
N ALA A 2 -8.31 15.15 -16.56
CA ALA A 2 -8.83 14.10 -17.45
C ALA A 2 -8.52 12.68 -16.95
N ALA A 3 -7.29 12.41 -16.50
CA ALA A 3 -6.88 11.10 -15.98
C ALA A 3 -7.66 10.69 -14.72
N LEU A 4 -7.89 11.64 -13.80
CA LEU A 4 -8.67 11.40 -12.59
C LEU A 4 -10.14 11.10 -12.93
N GLN A 5 -10.73 11.91 -13.82
CA GLN A 5 -12.11 11.68 -14.28
C GLN A 5 -12.26 10.33 -15.01
N HIS A 6 -11.25 9.94 -15.79
CA HIS A 6 -11.24 8.64 -16.46
C HIS A 6 -11.23 7.52 -15.42
N SER A 7 -10.29 7.53 -14.45
CA SER A 7 -10.19 6.51 -13.41
C SER A 7 -11.45 6.40 -12.54
N LEU A 8 -12.10 7.54 -12.23
CA LEU A 8 -13.37 7.52 -11.49
C LEU A 8 -14.53 6.90 -12.28
N LYS A 9 -14.51 7.00 -13.61
CA LYS A 9 -15.54 6.41 -14.48
C LYS A 9 -15.30 4.94 -14.77
N THR A 10 -14.04 4.53 -14.96
CA THR A 10 -13.67 3.16 -15.33
C THR A 10 -13.56 2.22 -14.13
N GLY A 11 -13.32 2.77 -12.92
CA GLY A 11 -13.06 1.97 -11.74
C GLY A 11 -11.74 1.21 -11.82
N PHE A 12 -11.66 0.07 -11.13
CA PHE A 12 -10.53 -0.84 -11.20
C PHE A 12 -10.68 -1.81 -12.36
N SER A 13 -9.65 -1.97 -13.18
CA SER A 13 -9.64 -2.99 -14.25
C SER A 13 -9.50 -4.42 -13.69
N LYS A 14 -8.90 -4.53 -12.50
CA LYS A 14 -8.95 -5.71 -11.66
C LYS A 14 -9.41 -5.27 -10.27
N ASP A 15 -10.50 -5.85 -9.80
CA ASP A 15 -11.20 -5.42 -8.60
C ASP A 15 -11.42 -6.58 -7.63
N ASP A 16 -10.51 -6.74 -6.69
CA ASP A 16 -10.61 -7.68 -5.57
C ASP A 16 -11.11 -6.99 -4.27
N TYR A 17 -11.76 -5.81 -4.38
CA TYR A 17 -12.25 -5.05 -3.23
C TYR A 17 -13.20 -5.86 -2.33
N GLY A 18 -14.08 -6.65 -2.93
CA GLY A 18 -14.97 -7.53 -2.18
C GLY A 18 -14.22 -8.58 -1.34
N SER A 19 -13.09 -9.09 -1.84
CA SER A 19 -12.22 -10.00 -1.06
C SER A 19 -11.54 -9.27 0.09
N PHE A 20 -11.03 -8.06 -0.17
CA PHE A 20 -10.45 -7.20 0.86
C PHE A 20 -11.43 -6.93 2.01
N VAL A 21 -12.66 -6.53 1.69
CA VAL A 21 -13.69 -6.24 2.71
C VAL A 21 -13.98 -7.47 3.58
N ARG A 22 -14.14 -8.65 2.97
CA ARG A 22 -14.35 -9.90 3.74
C ARG A 22 -13.18 -10.21 4.66
N LYS A 23 -11.93 -10.06 4.19
CA LYS A 23 -10.74 -10.29 5.04
C LYS A 23 -10.61 -9.22 6.14
N LEU A 24 -10.96 -7.98 5.82
CA LEU A 24 -10.95 -6.88 6.77
C LEU A 24 -11.89 -7.14 7.97
N GLU A 25 -13.04 -7.76 7.74
CA GLU A 25 -13.96 -8.11 8.83
C GLU A 25 -13.32 -9.03 9.88
N GLY A 26 -12.48 -9.97 9.43
CA GLY A 26 -11.85 -10.99 10.28
C GLY A 26 -10.58 -10.53 11.04
N VAL A 27 -10.07 -9.34 10.78
CA VAL A 27 -8.80 -8.84 11.37
C VAL A 27 -9.03 -7.61 12.25
N LYS A 28 -8.09 -7.36 13.15
CA LYS A 28 -8.11 -6.16 14.02
C LYS A 28 -7.13 -5.09 13.55
N GLU A 29 -6.07 -5.49 12.89
CA GLU A 29 -4.97 -4.62 12.51
C GLU A 29 -4.71 -4.66 11.01
N VAL A 30 -4.39 -3.49 10.43
CA VAL A 30 -4.01 -3.33 9.03
C VAL A 30 -2.65 -2.66 8.96
N LEU A 31 -1.71 -3.28 8.25
CA LEU A 31 -0.46 -2.66 7.86
C LEU A 31 -0.64 -1.98 6.51
N PHE A 32 -0.59 -0.66 6.48
CA PHE A 32 -0.77 0.14 5.27
C PHE A 32 0.59 0.64 4.78
N ILE A 33 1.07 0.13 3.66
CA ILE A 33 2.34 0.54 3.05
C ILE A 33 2.05 1.65 2.03
N GLY A 34 2.42 2.89 2.39
CA GLY A 34 2.26 4.07 1.54
C GLY A 34 3.23 4.08 0.35
N ASP A 35 3.00 5.01 -0.59
CA ASP A 35 3.83 5.25 -1.76
C ASP A 35 4.23 6.73 -1.81
N ASN A 36 3.57 7.57 -2.58
CA ASN A 36 4.01 8.95 -2.82
C ASN A 36 3.57 9.96 -1.74
N ALA A 37 4.41 10.97 -1.48
CA ALA A 37 4.13 12.06 -0.54
C ALA A 37 2.85 12.85 -0.89
N GLY A 38 2.54 13.01 -2.18
CA GLY A 38 1.29 13.67 -2.62
C GLY A 38 0.03 12.82 -2.42
N GLU A 39 0.18 11.51 -2.31
CA GLU A 39 -0.95 10.58 -2.13
C GLU A 39 -1.35 10.40 -0.67
N ILE A 40 -0.45 10.65 0.28
CA ILE A 40 -0.66 10.43 1.72
C ILE A 40 -1.89 11.18 2.26
N VAL A 41 -2.27 12.30 1.65
CA VAL A 41 -3.48 13.05 2.00
C VAL A 41 -4.73 12.23 1.74
N PHE A 42 -4.78 11.53 0.61
CA PHE A 42 -5.88 10.65 0.24
C PHE A 42 -5.83 9.34 1.04
N ASP A 43 -4.64 8.82 1.30
CA ASP A 43 -4.45 7.65 2.15
C ASP A 43 -5.00 7.88 3.54
N LYS A 44 -4.84 9.10 4.08
CA LYS A 44 -5.37 9.47 5.39
C LYS A 44 -6.89 9.32 5.45
N ILE A 45 -7.62 9.67 4.39
CA ILE A 45 -9.08 9.50 4.33
C ILE A 45 -9.44 8.01 4.46
N LEU A 46 -8.72 7.14 3.76
CA LEU A 46 -8.93 5.69 3.87
C LEU A 46 -8.54 5.15 5.25
N VAL A 47 -7.45 5.65 5.83
CA VAL A 47 -7.02 5.29 7.19
C VAL A 47 -8.08 5.70 8.21
N GLU A 48 -8.62 6.91 8.13
CA GLU A 48 -9.71 7.38 8.99
C GLU A 48 -10.95 6.49 8.89
N GLU A 49 -11.34 6.05 7.69
CA GLU A 49 -12.43 5.11 7.48
C GLU A 49 -12.15 3.74 8.13
N LEU A 50 -10.93 3.21 7.99
CA LEU A 50 -10.53 1.95 8.63
C LEU A 50 -10.59 2.07 10.17
N VAL A 51 -10.13 3.18 10.72
CA VAL A 51 -10.18 3.46 12.16
C VAL A 51 -11.62 3.59 12.66
N GLN A 52 -12.50 4.28 11.93
CA GLN A 52 -13.92 4.36 12.24
C GLN A 52 -14.61 2.98 12.24
N ARG A 53 -14.12 2.05 11.43
CA ARG A 53 -14.56 0.63 11.44
C ARG A 53 -13.91 -0.20 12.56
N GLY A 54 -13.21 0.43 13.49
CA GLY A 54 -12.59 -0.23 14.65
C GLY A 54 -11.29 -0.96 14.33
N LYS A 55 -10.61 -0.63 13.22
CA LYS A 55 -9.33 -1.22 12.88
C LYS A 55 -8.19 -0.36 13.43
N LYS A 56 -7.16 -1.00 13.98
CA LYS A 56 -5.88 -0.36 14.26
C LYS A 56 -5.08 -0.32 12.95
N VAL A 57 -4.57 0.84 12.58
CA VAL A 57 -3.77 1.01 11.36
C VAL A 57 -2.34 1.38 11.73
N THR A 58 -1.39 0.65 11.17
CA THR A 58 0.03 1.01 11.15
C THR A 58 0.38 1.46 9.74
N TYR A 59 0.66 2.75 9.58
CA TYR A 59 1.01 3.34 8.28
C TYR A 59 2.52 3.39 8.10
N VAL A 60 2.99 2.89 6.96
CA VAL A 60 4.42 2.72 6.65
C VAL A 60 4.88 3.76 5.65
N VAL A 61 5.94 4.47 5.97
CA VAL A 61 6.64 5.40 5.09
C VAL A 61 8.09 4.98 4.88
N LYS A 62 8.83 5.64 3.99
CA LYS A 62 10.24 5.35 3.76
C LYS A 62 11.11 5.78 4.95
N GLY A 63 12.23 5.08 5.15
CA GLY A 63 13.21 5.41 6.20
C GLY A 63 14.03 6.66 5.92
N GLY A 64 13.94 7.22 4.71
CA GLY A 64 14.58 8.47 4.28
C GLY A 64 14.12 8.88 2.89
N PRO A 65 14.51 10.07 2.42
CA PRO A 65 14.09 10.59 1.12
C PRO A 65 14.52 9.68 -0.03
N ILE A 66 13.59 9.36 -0.90
CA ILE A 66 13.80 8.69 -2.18
C ILE A 66 12.72 9.14 -3.16
N LEU A 67 13.13 9.73 -4.30
CA LEU A 67 12.24 10.32 -5.29
C LEU A 67 11.14 11.18 -4.62
N ASN A 68 9.88 10.81 -4.81
CA ASN A 68 8.72 11.46 -4.23
C ASN A 68 7.95 10.56 -3.24
N ASP A 69 8.58 9.52 -2.73
CA ASP A 69 7.97 8.62 -1.74
C ASP A 69 7.75 9.36 -0.40
N ALA A 70 6.70 8.99 0.31
CA ALA A 70 6.33 9.59 1.59
C ALA A 70 7.34 9.24 2.69
N THR A 71 7.65 10.25 3.52
CA THR A 71 8.56 10.17 4.67
C THR A 71 7.84 10.46 5.99
N LEU A 72 8.56 10.35 7.11
CA LEU A 72 8.04 10.75 8.43
C LEU A 72 7.59 12.23 8.46
N GLN A 73 8.30 13.09 7.74
CA GLN A 73 7.96 14.52 7.69
C GLN A 73 6.63 14.73 6.96
N ASP A 74 6.40 14.01 5.86
CA ASP A 74 5.14 14.09 5.12
C ASP A 74 3.97 13.56 5.96
N SER A 75 4.17 12.46 6.69
CA SER A 75 3.13 11.90 7.57
C SER A 75 2.74 12.84 8.70
N ALA A 76 3.72 13.50 9.33
CA ALA A 76 3.48 14.51 10.35
C ALA A 76 2.80 15.76 9.77
N TYR A 77 3.23 16.21 8.59
CA TYR A 77 2.65 17.38 7.93
C TYR A 77 1.16 17.24 7.64
N VAL A 78 0.72 16.05 7.18
CA VAL A 78 -0.71 15.78 6.93
C VAL A 78 -1.46 15.35 8.19
N GLY A 79 -0.77 15.14 9.32
CA GLY A 79 -1.36 14.66 10.58
C GLY A 79 -1.82 13.20 10.50
N MET A 80 -1.11 12.34 9.76
CA MET A 80 -1.36 10.90 9.71
C MET A 80 -1.08 10.25 11.06
N ASP A 81 -0.10 10.74 11.81
CA ASP A 81 0.27 10.34 13.16
C ASP A 81 -0.84 10.52 14.21
N LYS A 82 -1.87 11.32 13.91
CA LYS A 82 -3.05 11.51 14.77
C LYS A 82 -4.09 10.42 14.61
N VAL A 83 -4.01 9.63 13.54
CA VAL A 83 -5.02 8.61 13.18
C VAL A 83 -4.43 7.20 13.03
N ALA A 84 -3.11 7.08 12.89
CA ALA A 84 -2.42 5.81 12.74
C ALA A 84 -1.08 5.79 13.48
N GLU A 85 -0.60 4.61 13.82
CA GLU A 85 0.80 4.41 14.21
C GLU A 85 1.68 4.56 12.96
N ILE A 86 2.75 5.37 13.05
CA ILE A 86 3.65 5.58 11.92
C ILE A 86 4.95 4.82 12.16
N ILE A 87 5.31 3.98 11.21
CA ILE A 87 6.61 3.31 11.18
C ILE A 87 7.31 3.57 9.85
N THR A 88 8.61 3.28 9.79
CA THR A 88 9.36 3.37 8.54
C THR A 88 9.82 2.00 8.07
N THR A 89 10.09 1.89 6.76
CA THR A 89 10.78 0.72 6.21
C THR A 89 12.21 0.57 6.74
N GLY A 90 12.79 1.61 7.37
CA GLY A 90 14.20 1.68 7.75
C GLY A 90 15.16 1.79 6.55
N SER A 91 14.64 2.02 5.37
CA SER A 91 15.40 2.07 4.11
C SER A 91 14.91 3.23 3.24
N ASN A 92 15.80 3.79 2.44
CA ASN A 92 15.53 4.81 1.42
C ASN A 92 15.63 4.23 0.00
N PHE A 93 15.32 2.96 -0.19
CA PHE A 93 15.24 2.30 -1.50
C PHE A 93 13.81 2.30 -2.05
N LEU A 94 13.70 2.26 -3.38
CA LEU A 94 12.41 2.08 -4.05
C LEU A 94 11.80 0.73 -3.70
N GLY A 95 10.50 0.71 -3.52
CA GLY A 95 9.79 -0.49 -3.10
C GLY A 95 10.13 -0.93 -1.67
N VAL A 96 9.90 -2.21 -1.39
CA VAL A 96 10.16 -2.87 -0.10
C VAL A 96 11.09 -4.06 -0.33
N SER A 97 12.40 -3.80 -0.40
CA SER A 97 13.38 -4.88 -0.49
C SER A 97 13.64 -5.51 0.88
N LEU A 98 13.20 -6.76 1.07
CA LEU A 98 13.35 -7.46 2.36
C LEU A 98 14.81 -7.59 2.84
N LYS A 99 15.78 -7.45 1.92
CA LYS A 99 17.21 -7.47 2.25
C LYS A 99 17.75 -6.13 2.76
N ARG A 100 16.96 -5.06 2.66
CA ARG A 100 17.40 -3.68 2.92
C ARG A 100 16.56 -2.93 3.94
N VAL A 101 15.42 -3.49 4.32
CA VAL A 101 14.54 -2.92 5.33
C VAL A 101 15.06 -3.27 6.74
N SER A 102 14.59 -2.53 7.75
CA SER A 102 14.95 -2.81 9.14
C SER A 102 14.31 -4.10 9.66
N ASP A 103 14.95 -4.73 10.65
CA ASP A 103 14.39 -5.89 11.35
C ASP A 103 13.05 -5.57 12.02
N SER A 104 12.90 -4.36 12.54
CA SER A 104 11.63 -3.89 13.11
C SER A 104 10.51 -3.90 12.07
N PHE A 105 10.76 -3.37 10.86
CA PHE A 105 9.78 -3.40 9.78
C PHE A 105 9.49 -4.84 9.30
N LEU A 106 10.52 -5.68 9.17
CA LEU A 106 10.34 -7.11 8.83
C LEU A 106 9.44 -7.82 9.83
N ASN A 107 9.58 -7.54 11.12
CA ASN A 107 8.72 -8.11 12.15
C ASN A 107 7.27 -7.62 12.01
N ASN A 108 7.05 -6.33 11.73
CA ASN A 108 5.70 -5.82 11.45
C ASN A 108 5.09 -6.50 10.22
N LEU A 109 5.85 -6.61 9.14
CA LEU A 109 5.41 -7.25 7.90
C LEU A 109 5.05 -8.74 8.12
N LYS A 110 5.87 -9.45 8.90
CA LYS A 110 5.66 -10.87 9.25
C LYS A 110 4.40 -11.07 10.07
N ASN A 111 4.17 -10.23 11.05
CA ASN A 111 3.07 -10.37 12.01
C ASN A 111 1.77 -9.69 11.55
N ALA A 112 1.79 -8.92 10.48
CA ALA A 112 0.60 -8.26 9.94
C ALA A 112 -0.49 -9.28 9.61
N GLU A 113 -1.72 -8.99 10.05
CA GLU A 113 -2.92 -9.80 9.74
C GLU A 113 -3.43 -9.53 8.33
N LEU A 114 -3.41 -8.25 7.93
CA LEU A 114 -3.81 -7.78 6.61
C LEU A 114 -2.89 -6.64 6.16
N ILE A 115 -2.47 -6.66 4.90
CA ILE A 115 -1.57 -5.66 4.33
C ILE A 115 -2.27 -4.99 3.15
N LEU A 116 -2.32 -3.66 3.15
CA LEU A 116 -2.65 -2.85 1.99
C LEU A 116 -1.39 -2.14 1.52
N SER A 117 -0.94 -2.44 0.31
CA SER A 117 0.30 -1.90 -0.25
C SER A 117 0.00 -1.05 -1.49
N LYS A 118 0.45 0.20 -1.49
CA LYS A 118 0.29 1.12 -2.60
C LYS A 118 1.54 1.21 -3.47
N GLY A 119 1.32 1.46 -4.75
CA GLY A 119 2.36 1.79 -5.71
C GLY A 119 3.04 0.62 -6.39
N GLN A 120 3.56 0.90 -7.58
CA GLN A 120 4.14 -0.13 -8.45
C GLN A 120 5.44 -0.71 -7.89
N ALA A 121 6.34 0.11 -7.35
CA ALA A 121 7.62 -0.36 -6.80
C ALA A 121 7.43 -1.29 -5.59
N ASN A 122 6.42 -1.03 -4.76
CA ASN A 122 6.06 -1.91 -3.65
C ASN A 122 5.46 -3.24 -4.18
N PHE A 123 4.63 -3.19 -5.22
CA PHE A 123 4.13 -4.39 -5.89
C PHE A 123 5.28 -5.25 -6.44
N GLU A 124 6.17 -4.66 -7.26
CA GLU A 124 7.32 -5.38 -7.86
C GLU A 124 8.22 -6.07 -6.82
N SER A 125 8.36 -5.47 -5.64
CA SER A 125 9.20 -6.01 -4.57
C SER A 125 8.51 -7.02 -3.67
N LEU A 126 7.17 -7.00 -3.57
CA LEU A 126 6.45 -7.84 -2.61
C LEU A 126 5.59 -8.93 -3.25
N GLU A 127 5.25 -8.84 -4.53
CA GLU A 127 4.26 -9.72 -5.18
C GLU A 127 4.64 -11.22 -5.16
N ASN A 128 5.94 -11.52 -5.13
CA ASN A 128 6.47 -12.88 -5.07
C ASN A 128 6.98 -13.30 -3.67
N GLU A 129 6.90 -12.41 -2.69
CA GLU A 129 7.42 -12.67 -1.35
C GLU A 129 6.50 -13.58 -0.54
N LYS A 130 7.01 -14.74 -0.15
CA LYS A 130 6.26 -15.73 0.64
C LYS A 130 5.73 -15.20 1.95
N LEU A 131 6.42 -14.20 2.52
CA LEU A 131 6.10 -13.59 3.80
C LEU A 131 4.74 -12.89 3.83
N VAL A 132 4.27 -12.40 2.68
CA VAL A 132 3.03 -11.63 2.55
C VAL A 132 1.90 -12.39 1.85
N LYS A 133 2.15 -13.62 1.44
CA LYS A 133 1.15 -14.44 0.75
C LYS A 133 -0.14 -14.61 1.55
N GLY A 134 -1.26 -14.52 0.87
CA GLY A 134 -2.59 -14.69 1.43
C GLY A 134 -3.10 -13.54 2.31
N LYS A 135 -2.30 -12.50 2.55
CA LYS A 135 -2.65 -11.38 3.42
C LYS A 135 -2.37 -9.99 2.84
N ILE A 136 -1.90 -9.89 1.60
CA ILE A 136 -1.59 -8.61 0.95
C ILE A 136 -2.56 -8.29 -0.17
N PHE A 137 -2.94 -7.02 -0.23
CA PHE A 137 -3.64 -6.40 -1.35
C PHE A 137 -2.81 -5.25 -1.90
N PHE A 138 -2.83 -5.10 -3.21
CA PHE A 138 -2.10 -4.06 -3.92
C PHE A 138 -3.06 -3.08 -4.58
N LEU A 139 -2.79 -1.79 -4.40
CA LEU A 139 -3.46 -0.71 -5.10
C LEU A 139 -2.42 0.07 -5.91
N LEU A 140 -2.46 -0.05 -7.22
CA LEU A 140 -1.50 0.62 -8.09
C LEU A 140 -2.07 0.99 -9.45
N LYS A 141 -1.45 1.99 -10.08
CA LYS A 141 -1.60 2.26 -11.52
C LYS A 141 -0.49 1.54 -12.27
N ILE A 142 -0.83 0.86 -13.36
CA ILE A 142 0.13 0.16 -14.23
C ILE A 142 0.90 1.19 -15.07
N LYS A 143 2.20 1.32 -14.81
CA LYS A 143 3.10 2.28 -15.49
C LYS A 143 4.17 1.59 -16.34
N CYS A 144 4.14 0.24 -16.42
CA CYS A 144 5.12 -0.57 -17.15
C CYS A 144 4.42 -1.80 -17.73
N TYR A 145 4.75 -2.17 -18.96
CA TYR A 145 4.16 -3.33 -19.64
C TYR A 145 4.48 -4.65 -18.93
N GLU A 146 5.68 -4.79 -18.36
CA GLU A 146 6.04 -6.01 -17.63
C GLU A 146 5.21 -6.20 -16.38
N VAL A 147 4.97 -5.13 -15.63
CA VAL A 147 4.06 -5.14 -14.48
C VAL A 147 2.62 -5.44 -14.94
N GLY A 148 2.19 -4.87 -16.07
CA GLY A 148 0.89 -5.15 -16.66
C GLY A 148 0.70 -6.65 -16.96
N LYS A 149 1.69 -7.31 -17.55
CA LYS A 149 1.67 -8.77 -17.78
C LYS A 149 1.49 -9.56 -16.49
N VAL A 150 2.24 -9.18 -15.45
CA VAL A 150 2.18 -9.85 -14.15
C VAL A 150 0.83 -9.61 -13.47
N ALA A 151 0.33 -8.37 -13.47
CA ALA A 151 -0.95 -7.99 -12.89
C ALA A 151 -2.16 -8.43 -13.75
N LYS A 152 -1.93 -8.85 -15.01
CA LYS A 152 -2.97 -9.13 -16.02
C LYS A 152 -3.87 -7.91 -16.29
N ALA A 153 -3.23 -6.74 -16.45
CA ALA A 153 -3.87 -5.45 -16.70
C ALA A 153 -3.08 -4.66 -17.74
N GLU A 154 -3.69 -3.67 -18.36
CA GLU A 154 -3.07 -2.86 -19.39
C GLU A 154 -2.31 -1.66 -18.85
N PHE A 155 -1.41 -1.11 -19.66
CA PHE A 155 -0.72 0.13 -19.32
C PHE A 155 -1.73 1.27 -19.11
N GLY A 156 -1.64 1.93 -17.96
CA GLY A 156 -2.54 3.01 -17.56
C GLY A 156 -3.70 2.58 -16.67
N ASP A 157 -4.00 1.29 -16.59
CA ASP A 157 -5.01 0.75 -15.69
C ASP A 157 -4.73 1.03 -14.22
N VAL A 158 -5.80 1.16 -13.45
CA VAL A 158 -5.73 1.13 -11.98
C VAL A 158 -6.29 -0.21 -11.52
N VAL A 159 -5.53 -0.90 -10.69
CA VAL A 159 -5.91 -2.22 -10.16
C VAL A 159 -5.97 -2.18 -8.63
N PHE A 160 -6.96 -2.86 -8.09
CA PHE A 160 -7.03 -3.26 -6.69
C PHE A 160 -7.04 -4.78 -6.66
N MET A 161 -5.95 -5.40 -6.26
CA MET A 161 -5.78 -6.83 -6.43
C MET A 161 -5.21 -7.52 -5.20
N GLU A 162 -5.71 -8.73 -4.94
CA GLU A 162 -5.13 -9.62 -3.94
C GLU A 162 -3.80 -10.19 -4.44
N GLY A 163 -2.81 -10.25 -3.55
CA GLY A 163 -1.55 -10.91 -3.84
C GLY A 163 -1.74 -12.41 -4.11
N ARG A 164 -0.90 -12.98 -4.95
CA ARG A 164 -0.98 -14.41 -5.33
C ARG A 164 -0.75 -15.30 -4.10
N GLU A 165 -1.48 -16.40 -4.04
CA GLU A 165 -1.28 -17.47 -3.07
C GLU A 165 0.03 -18.25 -3.28
#